data_95988545c132aabf435c2b1762b98c29
#
_entry.id   95988545c132aabf435c2b1762b98c29
#
_cell.length_a   1.000
_cell.length_b   1.000
_cell.length_c   1.000
_cell.angle_alpha   90.00
_cell.angle_beta   90.00
_cell.angle_gamma   90.00
#
_symmetry.space_group_name_H-M   'P 1'
#
loop_
_entity.id
_entity.type
_entity.pdbx_description
1 polymer ?
#
loop_
_entity_poly.entity_id
_entity_poly.type
_entity_poly.pdbx_seq_one_letter_code
_entity_poly.pdbx_strand_id
1 'polypeptide(L)'
;MNNENSIVECFVKSMFCPELADVCADIAEEGLDSILTGPALQGIPIIKSINAVVKTAISVKEKYELKKQLVFLQSVSSGVANSEEIEKRKRAYETGEKWFYREVENTIVYLSRHARIEKVKIQAILYLDYINGEISEEKYNECLDVLDMLIVGDIPLLMEIYEAQSNIIDFNTELQEKLKDVKTRFEHTKCGRLNAAGLVCPVSMGLSFGTFIDNNFVITDLGRYFCNVVKRLPNKN
;
A
#
# COMPACT_ATOMS: atom_id res chain seq x y z
N MET A 1 -9.34 23.71 24.08
CA MET A 1 -10.28 23.34 22.99
C MET A 1 -10.18 21.83 22.85
N ASN A 2 -11.25 21.11 23.13
CA ASN A 2 -11.25 19.64 23.15
C ASN A 2 -11.03 19.10 21.73
N ASN A 3 -9.89 18.46 21.54
CA ASN A 3 -9.46 17.85 20.28
C ASN A 3 -10.18 16.51 19.96
N GLU A 4 -11.27 16.20 20.70
CA GLU A 4 -11.95 14.89 20.61
C GLU A 4 -12.58 14.57 19.24
N ASN A 5 -12.62 15.54 18.32
CA ASN A 5 -13.20 15.40 16.98
C ASN A 5 -12.17 15.61 15.85
N SER A 6 -10.87 15.55 16.13
CA SER A 6 -9.90 15.63 15.05
C SER A 6 -9.93 14.32 14.23
N ILE A 7 -9.70 14.41 12.91
CA ILE A 7 -9.67 13.23 12.03
C ILE A 7 -8.60 12.21 12.48
N VAL A 8 -7.48 12.71 12.98
CA VAL A 8 -6.38 11.91 13.54
C VAL A 8 -6.86 11.13 14.76
N GLU A 9 -7.54 11.80 15.68
CA GLU A 9 -8.10 11.18 16.90
C GLU A 9 -9.10 10.06 16.56
N CYS A 10 -10.00 10.33 15.62
CA CYS A 10 -11.00 9.34 15.19
C CYS A 10 -10.35 8.15 14.47
N PHE A 11 -9.31 8.41 13.68
CA PHE A 11 -8.54 7.37 12.99
C PHE A 11 -7.83 6.47 14.00
N VAL A 12 -7.14 7.06 15.00
CA VAL A 12 -6.45 6.31 16.06
C VAL A 12 -7.43 5.47 16.90
N LYS A 13 -8.55 6.05 17.33
CA LYS A 13 -9.59 5.31 18.05
C LYS A 13 -10.13 4.13 17.24
N SER A 14 -10.23 4.30 15.91
CA SER A 14 -10.66 3.23 15.01
C SER A 14 -9.58 2.17 14.81
N MET A 15 -8.29 2.53 14.85
CA MET A 15 -7.17 1.59 14.76
C MET A 15 -7.17 0.55 15.89
N PHE A 16 -7.62 0.96 17.09
CA PHE A 16 -7.69 0.09 18.26
C PHE A 16 -9.12 -0.42 18.55
N CYS A 17 -10.04 -0.28 17.59
CA CYS A 17 -11.44 -0.67 17.73
C CYS A 17 -11.63 -2.16 17.43
N PRO A 18 -12.03 -3.00 18.41
CA PRO A 18 -12.20 -4.43 18.20
C PRO A 18 -13.26 -4.76 17.13
N GLU A 19 -14.31 -3.94 17.04
CA GLU A 19 -15.42 -4.12 16.09
C GLU A 19 -14.95 -4.09 14.64
N LEU A 20 -13.81 -3.45 14.37
CA LEU A 20 -13.27 -3.40 13.01
C LEU A 20 -12.75 -4.76 12.53
N ALA A 21 -12.18 -5.56 13.43
CA ALA A 21 -11.73 -6.92 13.14
C ALA A 21 -12.91 -7.87 12.88
N ASP A 22 -14.07 -7.58 13.47
CA ASP A 22 -15.29 -8.41 13.35
C ASP A 22 -16.10 -8.08 12.08
N VAL A 23 -15.69 -7.06 11.31
CA VAL A 23 -16.36 -6.71 10.05
C VAL A 23 -16.03 -7.75 8.98
N CYS A 24 -16.97 -8.68 8.74
CA CYS A 24 -16.83 -9.75 7.75
C CYS A 24 -16.91 -9.26 6.29
N ALA A 25 -17.51 -8.09 6.05
CA ALA A 25 -17.62 -7.53 4.71
C ALA A 25 -16.29 -6.91 4.25
N ASP A 26 -15.88 -7.17 3.00
CA ASP A 26 -14.73 -6.44 2.42
C ASP A 26 -15.17 -5.00 2.11
N ILE A 27 -14.76 -4.07 2.98
CA ILE A 27 -15.05 -2.63 2.84
C ILE A 27 -14.56 -2.10 1.48
N ALA A 28 -13.54 -2.70 0.90
CA ALA A 28 -13.03 -2.30 -0.42
C ALA A 28 -14.06 -2.52 -1.54
N GLU A 29 -14.94 -3.51 -1.41
CA GLU A 29 -15.99 -3.84 -2.38
C GLU A 29 -17.30 -3.10 -2.11
N GLU A 30 -17.50 -2.58 -0.90
CA GLU A 30 -18.70 -1.84 -0.53
C GLU A 30 -18.88 -0.55 -1.32
N GLY A 31 -20.13 -0.23 -1.63
CA GLY A 31 -20.49 1.06 -2.23
C GLY A 31 -20.23 2.24 -1.27
N LEU A 32 -19.98 3.43 -1.82
CA LEU A 32 -19.68 4.61 -0.98
C LEU A 32 -20.84 4.99 -0.05
N ASP A 33 -22.07 4.72 -0.43
CA ASP A 33 -23.24 5.03 0.39
C ASP A 33 -23.47 3.99 1.49
N SER A 34 -23.20 2.70 1.22
CA SER A 34 -23.31 1.62 2.20
C SER A 34 -22.31 1.74 3.34
N ILE A 35 -21.15 2.36 3.12
CA ILE A 35 -20.15 2.61 4.16
C ILE A 35 -20.72 3.49 5.30
N LEU A 36 -21.53 4.49 4.97
CA LEU A 36 -22.11 5.40 5.96
C LEU A 36 -23.37 4.84 6.63
N THR A 37 -24.09 3.95 5.96
CA THR A 37 -25.40 3.46 6.41
C THR A 37 -25.37 1.99 6.89
N GLY A 38 -24.31 1.26 6.57
CA GLY A 38 -24.16 -0.15 6.91
C GLY A 38 -24.13 -0.37 8.42
N PRO A 39 -25.02 -1.21 8.98
CA PRO A 39 -25.15 -1.40 10.43
C PRO A 39 -23.85 -1.92 11.07
N ALA A 40 -23.09 -2.75 10.36
CA ALA A 40 -21.82 -3.29 10.82
C ALA A 40 -20.72 -2.23 11.04
N LEU A 41 -20.80 -1.09 10.33
CA LEU A 41 -19.79 -0.03 10.39
C LEU A 41 -20.15 1.09 11.38
N GLN A 42 -21.40 1.15 11.87
CA GLN A 42 -21.86 2.21 12.76
C GLN A 42 -21.16 2.22 14.13
N GLY A 43 -20.57 1.09 14.53
CA GLY A 43 -19.77 0.95 15.76
C GLY A 43 -18.44 1.67 15.69
N ILE A 44 -17.87 1.87 14.49
CA ILE A 44 -16.49 2.35 14.28
C ILE A 44 -16.38 3.84 14.61
N PRO A 45 -15.41 4.27 15.44
CA PRO A 45 -15.28 5.67 15.89
C PRO A 45 -15.23 6.71 14.76
N ILE A 46 -14.53 6.43 13.67
CA ILE A 46 -14.43 7.37 12.54
C ILE A 46 -15.79 7.55 11.83
N ILE A 47 -16.61 6.51 11.75
CA ILE A 47 -17.97 6.59 11.19
C ILE A 47 -18.88 7.39 12.13
N LYS A 48 -18.82 7.10 13.44
CA LYS A 48 -19.59 7.83 14.45
C LYS A 48 -19.32 9.33 14.43
N SER A 49 -18.05 9.71 14.30
CA SER A 49 -17.66 11.13 14.29
C SER A 49 -18.19 11.85 13.05
N ILE A 50 -18.15 11.21 11.90
CA ILE A 50 -18.66 11.78 10.65
C ILE A 50 -20.19 11.91 10.74
N ASN A 51 -20.90 10.89 11.18
CA ASN A 51 -22.35 10.93 11.33
C ASN A 51 -22.82 11.97 12.36
N ALA A 52 -22.00 12.26 13.38
CA ALA A 52 -22.32 13.28 14.38
C ALA A 52 -22.15 14.73 13.86
N VAL A 53 -21.19 14.95 12.99
CA VAL A 53 -20.88 16.30 12.45
C VAL A 53 -21.74 16.63 11.23
N VAL A 54 -22.13 15.62 10.46
CA VAL A 54 -22.79 15.83 9.15
C VAL A 54 -24.30 15.81 9.30
N LYS A 55 -24.87 17.01 9.46
CA LYS A 55 -26.30 17.30 9.16
C LYS A 55 -26.52 17.64 7.67
N THR A 56 -25.45 17.73 6.88
CA THR A 56 -25.43 18.10 5.45
C THR A 56 -24.78 16.98 4.63
N ALA A 57 -25.10 16.92 3.33
CA ALA A 57 -24.61 15.87 2.44
C ALA A 57 -23.05 15.84 2.37
N ILE A 58 -22.47 14.69 2.68
CA ILE A 58 -21.04 14.42 2.49
C ILE A 58 -20.74 14.31 0.99
N SER A 59 -19.72 14.98 0.51
CA SER A 59 -19.28 14.90 -0.88
C SER A 59 -18.75 13.49 -1.22
N VAL A 60 -18.80 13.13 -2.51
CA VAL A 60 -18.23 11.86 -3.02
C VAL A 60 -16.76 11.73 -2.66
N LYS A 61 -16.00 12.84 -2.70
CA LYS A 61 -14.58 12.86 -2.32
C LYS A 61 -14.39 12.48 -0.86
N GLU A 62 -15.13 13.09 0.05
CA GLU A 62 -15.03 12.79 1.48
C GLU A 62 -15.41 11.34 1.80
N LYS A 63 -16.47 10.82 1.16
CA LYS A 63 -16.84 9.40 1.28
C LYS A 63 -15.72 8.49 0.81
N TYR A 64 -15.03 8.85 -0.29
CA TYR A 64 -13.93 8.06 -0.80
C TYR A 64 -12.68 8.12 0.09
N GLU A 65 -12.36 9.29 0.67
CA GLU A 65 -11.30 9.43 1.67
C GLU A 65 -11.59 8.55 2.90
N LEU A 66 -12.82 8.58 3.40
CA LEU A 66 -13.25 7.71 4.48
C LEU A 66 -13.11 6.23 4.12
N LYS A 67 -13.54 5.82 2.92
CA LYS A 67 -13.38 4.45 2.44
C LYS A 67 -11.93 4.01 2.47
N LYS A 68 -11.00 4.83 1.99
CA LYS A 68 -9.57 4.52 2.03
C LYS A 68 -9.07 4.27 3.45
N GLN A 69 -9.45 5.14 4.39
CA GLN A 69 -9.06 4.99 5.80
C GLN A 69 -9.61 3.70 6.41
N LEU A 70 -10.87 3.36 6.14
CA LEU A 70 -11.49 2.14 6.63
C LEU A 70 -10.87 0.88 6.03
N VAL A 71 -10.58 0.88 4.72
CA VAL A 71 -9.89 -0.25 4.05
C VAL A 71 -8.50 -0.45 4.63
N PHE A 72 -7.75 0.62 4.88
CA PHE A 72 -6.44 0.55 5.53
C PHE A 72 -6.58 -0.05 6.94
N LEU A 73 -7.44 0.50 7.77
CA LEU A 73 -7.66 0.05 9.13
C LEU A 73 -8.12 -1.41 9.20
N GLN A 74 -9.06 -1.82 8.33
CA GLN A 74 -9.49 -3.21 8.21
C GLN A 74 -8.33 -4.13 7.81
N SER A 75 -7.53 -3.72 6.82
CA SER A 75 -6.39 -4.51 6.36
C SER A 75 -5.33 -4.66 7.46
N VAL A 76 -5.10 -3.64 8.28
CA VAL A 76 -4.17 -3.70 9.41
C VAL A 76 -4.75 -4.58 10.53
N SER A 77 -6.03 -4.43 10.88
CA SER A 77 -6.66 -5.20 11.96
C SER A 77 -6.80 -6.69 11.64
N SER A 78 -6.98 -7.04 10.36
CA SER A 78 -7.05 -8.44 9.89
C SER A 78 -5.67 -9.07 9.64
N GLY A 79 -4.62 -8.27 9.61
CA GLY A 79 -3.25 -8.72 9.44
C GLY A 79 -2.63 -9.25 10.73
N VAL A 80 -1.51 -9.96 10.59
CA VAL A 80 -0.74 -10.46 11.74
C VAL A 80 0.20 -9.34 12.19
N ALA A 81 -0.20 -8.63 13.26
CA ALA A 81 0.60 -7.60 13.89
C ALA A 81 1.24 -8.10 15.19
N ASN A 82 2.46 -7.64 15.47
CA ASN A 82 3.13 -7.91 16.75
C ASN A 82 2.35 -7.25 17.90
N SER A 83 1.85 -8.06 18.83
CA SER A 83 1.04 -7.58 19.95
C SER A 83 1.77 -6.57 20.84
N GLU A 84 3.09 -6.72 21.04
CA GLU A 84 3.89 -5.78 21.85
C GLU A 84 3.99 -4.41 21.17
N GLU A 85 4.15 -4.37 19.86
CA GLU A 85 4.21 -3.13 19.09
C GLU A 85 2.84 -2.43 19.01
N ILE A 86 1.75 -3.19 18.96
CA ILE A 86 0.40 -2.63 19.06
C ILE A 86 0.16 -2.01 20.44
N GLU A 87 0.51 -2.74 21.51
CA GLU A 87 0.38 -2.21 22.88
C GLU A 87 1.31 -1.01 23.15
N LYS A 88 2.47 -0.96 22.54
CA LYS A 88 3.37 0.21 22.59
C LYS A 88 2.73 1.43 21.94
N ARG A 89 2.09 1.27 20.77
CA ARG A 89 1.38 2.34 20.07
C ARG A 89 0.15 2.81 20.83
N LYS A 90 -0.59 1.88 21.42
CA LYS A 90 -1.73 2.20 22.27
C LYS A 90 -1.32 3.02 23.50
N ARG A 91 -0.25 2.61 24.18
CA ARG A 91 0.32 3.41 25.29
C ARG A 91 0.82 4.79 24.85
N ALA A 92 1.49 4.86 23.69
CA ALA A 92 1.95 6.12 23.13
C ALA A 92 0.78 7.07 22.81
N TYR A 93 -0.34 6.53 22.34
CA TYR A 93 -1.58 7.27 22.16
C TYR A 93 -2.12 7.80 23.51
N GLU A 94 -2.24 6.93 24.53
CA GLU A 94 -2.76 7.27 25.86
C GLU A 94 -1.89 8.31 26.59
N THR A 95 -0.57 8.30 26.35
CA THR A 95 0.39 9.24 26.95
C THR A 95 0.63 10.48 26.10
N GLY A 96 0.08 10.55 24.89
CA GLY A 96 0.20 11.71 24.00
C GLY A 96 1.58 11.85 23.36
N GLU A 97 2.25 10.74 23.06
CA GLU A 97 3.60 10.76 22.50
C GLU A 97 3.64 11.27 21.07
N LYS A 98 4.46 12.28 20.81
CA LYS A 98 4.54 12.99 19.53
C LYS A 98 4.95 12.09 18.34
N TRP A 99 5.79 11.08 18.59
CA TRP A 99 6.24 10.18 17.52
C TRP A 99 5.07 9.41 16.92
N PHE A 100 4.14 8.93 17.76
CA PHE A 100 3.00 8.17 17.30
C PHE A 100 2.01 9.04 16.51
N TYR A 101 1.71 10.26 17.00
CA TYR A 101 0.87 11.19 16.24
C TYR A 101 1.46 11.53 14.88
N ARG A 102 2.79 11.68 14.79
CA ARG A 102 3.49 11.93 13.52
C ARG A 102 3.42 10.72 12.58
N GLU A 103 3.54 9.49 13.11
CA GLU A 103 3.36 8.25 12.36
C GLU A 103 1.94 8.19 11.75
N VAL A 104 0.91 8.50 12.55
CA VAL A 104 -0.48 8.49 12.10
C VAL A 104 -0.77 9.59 11.08
N GLU A 105 -0.32 10.80 11.33
CA GLU A 105 -0.46 11.93 10.39
C GLU A 105 0.18 11.60 9.05
N ASN A 106 1.39 11.06 9.04
CA ASN A 106 2.09 10.61 7.84
C ASN A 106 1.29 9.54 7.09
N THR A 107 0.78 8.55 7.82
CA THR A 107 -0.07 7.49 7.26
C THR A 107 -1.30 8.06 6.56
N ILE A 108 -2.02 9.00 7.20
CA ILE A 108 -3.22 9.64 6.63
C ILE A 108 -2.85 10.46 5.39
N VAL A 109 -1.73 11.18 5.42
CA VAL A 109 -1.24 11.97 4.28
C VAL A 109 -1.01 11.08 3.05
N TYR A 110 -0.30 9.95 3.19
CA TYR A 110 -0.09 9.03 2.07
C TYR A 110 -1.38 8.37 1.61
N LEU A 111 -2.28 7.98 2.53
CA LEU A 111 -3.61 7.48 2.16
C LEU A 111 -4.38 8.48 1.31
N SER A 112 -4.30 9.77 1.63
CA SER A 112 -5.01 10.82 0.87
C SER A 112 -4.52 10.96 -0.58
N ARG A 113 -3.24 10.64 -0.85
CA ARG A 113 -2.64 10.69 -2.20
C ARG A 113 -3.05 9.53 -3.09
N HIS A 114 -3.48 8.40 -2.51
CA HIS A 114 -3.84 7.23 -3.29
C HIS A 114 -5.18 7.40 -4.00
N ALA A 115 -5.16 7.34 -5.33
CA ALA A 115 -6.38 7.35 -6.14
C ALA A 115 -7.01 5.96 -6.30
N ARG A 116 -6.35 4.89 -5.84
CA ARG A 116 -6.75 3.50 -6.02
C ARG A 116 -6.71 2.73 -4.71
N ILE A 117 -7.74 1.93 -4.44
CA ILE A 117 -7.85 1.11 -3.23
C ILE A 117 -6.76 0.03 -3.16
N GLU A 118 -6.29 -0.46 -4.30
CA GLU A 118 -5.16 -1.40 -4.36
C GLU A 118 -3.91 -0.83 -3.67
N LYS A 119 -3.61 0.46 -3.88
CA LYS A 119 -2.49 1.13 -3.19
C LYS A 119 -2.70 1.22 -1.68
N VAL A 120 -3.94 1.41 -1.25
CA VAL A 120 -4.28 1.44 0.18
C VAL A 120 -4.01 0.08 0.84
N LYS A 121 -4.40 -1.01 0.17
CA LYS A 121 -4.12 -2.38 0.65
C LYS A 121 -2.60 -2.65 0.70
N ILE A 122 -1.85 -2.21 -0.32
CA ILE A 122 -0.37 -2.32 -0.32
C ILE A 122 0.22 -1.53 0.85
N GLN A 123 -0.21 -0.28 1.06
CA GLN A 123 0.25 0.55 2.18
C GLN A 123 -0.02 -0.13 3.54
N ALA A 124 -1.16 -0.79 3.71
CA ALA A 124 -1.47 -1.51 4.94
C ALA A 124 -0.50 -2.68 5.20
N ILE A 125 -0.12 -3.43 4.15
CA ILE A 125 0.87 -4.51 4.26
C ILE A 125 2.25 -3.94 4.60
N LEU A 126 2.67 -2.85 3.96
CA LEU A 126 3.93 -2.16 4.27
C LEU A 126 3.96 -1.64 5.71
N TYR A 127 2.83 -1.12 6.20
CA TYR A 127 2.69 -0.68 7.58
C TYR A 127 2.82 -1.85 8.57
N LEU A 128 2.21 -3.01 8.26
CA LEU A 128 2.36 -4.22 9.07
C LEU A 128 3.83 -4.68 9.12
N ASP A 129 4.55 -4.69 8.00
CA ASP A 129 5.97 -5.04 7.96
C ASP A 129 6.81 -4.09 8.83
N TYR A 130 6.48 -2.79 8.78
CA TYR A 130 7.14 -1.78 9.61
C TYR A 130 6.87 -1.99 11.10
N ILE A 131 5.61 -2.16 11.52
CA ILE A 131 5.28 -2.34 12.94
C ILE A 131 5.76 -3.69 13.48
N ASN A 132 5.92 -4.70 12.63
CA ASN A 132 6.49 -5.99 12.98
C ASN A 132 8.02 -5.98 13.03
N GLY A 133 8.66 -4.86 12.64
CA GLY A 133 10.12 -4.73 12.61
C GLY A 133 10.79 -5.46 11.45
N GLU A 134 10.02 -5.90 10.44
CA GLU A 134 10.55 -6.55 9.23
C GLU A 134 11.28 -5.54 8.33
N ILE A 135 10.86 -4.28 8.38
CA ILE A 135 11.53 -3.16 7.71
C ILE A 135 11.71 -1.98 8.68
N SER A 136 12.75 -1.19 8.44
CA SER A 136 12.99 0.06 9.19
C SER A 136 11.99 1.15 8.81
N GLU A 137 11.86 2.19 9.64
CA GLU A 137 11.07 3.39 9.32
C GLU A 137 11.55 4.05 8.02
N GLU A 138 12.85 4.14 7.80
CA GLU A 138 13.44 4.67 6.57
C GLU A 138 12.98 3.88 5.34
N LYS A 139 13.05 2.54 5.42
CA LYS A 139 12.60 1.65 4.33
C LYS A 139 11.09 1.74 4.11
N TYR A 140 10.32 1.86 5.17
CA TYR A 140 8.87 2.09 5.07
C TYR A 140 8.57 3.38 4.30
N ASN A 141 9.21 4.50 4.67
CA ASN A 141 9.02 5.78 3.98
C ASN A 141 9.46 5.71 2.51
N GLU A 142 10.60 5.07 2.20
CA GLU A 142 11.03 4.81 0.82
C GLU A 142 9.94 4.05 0.03
N CYS A 143 9.36 3.01 0.63
CA CYS A 143 8.30 2.23 0.01
C CYS A 143 7.02 3.05 -0.21
N LEU A 144 6.69 3.97 0.68
CA LEU A 144 5.54 4.87 0.50
C LEU A 144 5.75 5.83 -0.67
N ASP A 145 6.95 6.40 -0.82
CA ASP A 145 7.29 7.27 -1.95
C ASP A 145 7.21 6.51 -3.28
N VAL A 146 7.76 5.30 -3.32
CA VAL A 146 7.64 4.41 -4.49
C VAL A 146 6.18 4.08 -4.80
N LEU A 147 5.38 3.76 -3.77
CA LEU A 147 3.97 3.45 -3.93
C LEU A 147 3.18 4.66 -4.46
N ASP A 148 3.54 5.87 -4.05
CA ASP A 148 2.92 7.10 -4.56
C ASP A 148 3.19 7.27 -6.06
N MET A 149 4.42 7.01 -6.52
CA MET A 149 4.83 7.07 -7.92
C MET A 149 4.26 5.93 -8.78
N LEU A 150 4.05 4.75 -8.21
CA LEU A 150 3.66 3.54 -8.94
C LEU A 150 2.26 3.69 -9.56
N ILE A 151 2.13 3.33 -10.83
CA ILE A 151 0.83 3.18 -11.49
C ILE A 151 0.36 1.72 -11.30
N VAL A 152 -0.85 1.52 -10.76
CA VAL A 152 -1.41 0.18 -10.48
C VAL A 152 -1.42 -0.71 -11.74
N GLY A 153 -1.66 -0.10 -12.92
CA GLY A 153 -1.61 -0.80 -14.21
C GLY A 153 -0.24 -1.32 -14.63
N ASP A 154 0.84 -0.93 -13.94
CA ASP A 154 2.21 -1.40 -14.22
C ASP A 154 2.60 -2.60 -13.31
N ILE A 155 1.79 -2.89 -12.27
CA ILE A 155 2.03 -4.02 -11.36
C ILE A 155 2.09 -5.37 -12.10
N PRO A 156 1.19 -5.70 -13.04
CA PRO A 156 1.30 -6.96 -13.79
C PRO A 156 2.64 -7.11 -14.50
N LEU A 157 3.15 -6.04 -15.13
CA LEU A 157 4.47 -6.07 -15.78
C LEU A 157 5.60 -6.30 -14.78
N LEU A 158 5.55 -5.62 -13.62
CA LEU A 158 6.53 -5.81 -12.55
C LEU A 158 6.54 -7.27 -12.07
N MET A 159 5.36 -7.88 -11.91
CA MET A 159 5.21 -9.27 -11.51
C MET A 159 5.75 -10.24 -12.58
N GLU A 160 5.50 -9.98 -13.86
CA GLU A 160 6.05 -10.80 -14.95
C GLU A 160 7.59 -10.74 -14.99
N ILE A 161 8.18 -9.55 -14.83
CA ILE A 161 9.64 -9.41 -14.73
C ILE A 161 10.18 -10.20 -13.52
N TYR A 162 9.50 -10.11 -12.37
CA TYR A 162 9.88 -10.83 -11.16
C TYR A 162 9.82 -12.35 -11.36
N GLU A 163 8.76 -12.88 -11.95
CA GLU A 163 8.58 -14.31 -12.18
C GLU A 163 9.57 -14.86 -13.20
N ALA A 164 9.81 -14.12 -14.29
CA ALA A 164 10.80 -14.49 -15.29
C ALA A 164 12.20 -14.62 -14.69
N GLN A 165 12.55 -13.79 -13.70
CA GLN A 165 13.87 -13.81 -13.07
C GLN A 165 13.99 -14.74 -11.87
N SER A 166 12.89 -15.05 -11.19
CA SER A 166 12.89 -15.93 -10.02
C SER A 166 13.16 -17.39 -10.37
N ASN A 167 12.95 -17.79 -11.63
CA ASN A 167 13.10 -19.16 -12.12
C ASN A 167 14.41 -19.41 -12.86
N ILE A 168 15.39 -18.49 -12.77
CA ILE A 168 16.63 -18.61 -13.53
C ILE A 168 17.71 -19.27 -12.68
N ILE A 169 18.14 -20.44 -13.12
CA ILE A 169 19.25 -21.20 -12.54
C ILE A 169 20.59 -20.80 -13.18
N ASP A 170 20.59 -20.35 -14.44
CA ASP A 170 21.77 -19.92 -15.18
C ASP A 170 21.58 -18.52 -15.78
N PHE A 171 22.33 -17.55 -15.23
CA PHE A 171 22.12 -16.11 -15.44
C PHE A 171 22.34 -15.61 -16.88
N ASN A 172 23.07 -16.34 -17.72
CA ASN A 172 23.56 -15.78 -18.98
C ASN A 172 22.74 -16.11 -20.23
N THR A 173 22.19 -17.31 -20.37
CA THR A 173 21.55 -17.73 -21.64
C THR A 173 20.02 -17.78 -21.50
N GLU A 174 19.52 -18.33 -20.42
CA GLU A 174 18.10 -18.53 -20.19
C GLU A 174 17.38 -17.22 -19.85
N LEU A 175 18.07 -16.29 -19.16
CA LEU A 175 17.58 -14.95 -18.90
C LEU A 175 17.34 -14.17 -20.20
N GLN A 176 18.28 -14.28 -21.15
CA GLN A 176 18.18 -13.58 -22.43
C GLN A 176 17.00 -14.03 -23.26
N GLU A 177 16.70 -15.35 -23.29
CA GLU A 177 15.56 -15.88 -24.04
C GLU A 177 14.23 -15.52 -23.39
N LYS A 178 14.09 -15.70 -22.08
CA LYS A 178 12.86 -15.33 -21.35
C LYS A 178 12.58 -13.84 -21.35
N LEU A 179 13.62 -13.00 -21.26
CA LEU A 179 13.47 -11.55 -21.36
C LEU A 179 13.18 -11.08 -22.80
N LYS A 180 13.59 -11.82 -23.83
CA LYS A 180 13.18 -11.53 -25.21
C LYS A 180 11.67 -11.70 -25.41
N ASP A 181 11.08 -12.73 -24.84
CA ASP A 181 9.63 -12.95 -24.91
C ASP A 181 8.84 -11.89 -24.10
N VAL A 182 9.36 -11.45 -22.98
CA VAL A 182 8.79 -10.33 -22.20
C VAL A 182 8.92 -9.01 -22.97
N LYS A 183 10.00 -8.77 -23.69
CA LYS A 183 10.25 -7.56 -24.48
C LYS A 183 9.26 -7.28 -25.59
N THR A 184 8.81 -8.31 -26.30
CA THR A 184 7.90 -8.15 -27.45
C THR A 184 6.50 -7.69 -27.05
N ARG A 185 6.16 -7.74 -25.75
CA ARG A 185 4.84 -7.44 -25.24
C ARG A 185 4.71 -6.07 -24.54
N PHE A 186 5.82 -5.39 -24.20
CA PHE A 186 5.74 -4.27 -23.27
C PHE A 186 6.20 -2.94 -23.84
N GLU A 187 5.34 -1.96 -23.64
CA GLU A 187 5.62 -0.56 -23.93
C GLU A 187 6.83 -0.08 -23.13
N HIS A 188 7.85 0.42 -23.82
CA HIS A 188 9.03 1.06 -23.20
C HIS A 188 8.67 2.06 -22.09
N THR A 189 7.50 2.69 -22.20
CA THR A 189 6.98 3.66 -21.24
C THR A 189 6.71 3.05 -19.86
N LYS A 190 6.19 1.81 -19.78
CA LYS A 190 5.93 1.15 -18.48
C LYS A 190 7.22 0.78 -17.77
N CYS A 191 8.17 0.18 -18.52
CA CYS A 191 9.51 -0.12 -17.98
C CYS A 191 10.23 1.14 -17.51
N GLY A 192 10.11 2.25 -18.25
CA GLY A 192 10.67 3.55 -17.86
C GLY A 192 10.10 4.07 -16.55
N ARG A 193 8.77 3.92 -16.30
CA ARG A 193 8.14 4.31 -15.04
C ARG A 193 8.57 3.41 -13.87
N LEU A 194 8.64 2.09 -14.08
CA LEU A 194 9.11 1.15 -13.06
C LEU A 194 10.59 1.41 -12.70
N ASN A 195 11.42 1.78 -13.70
CA ASN A 195 12.80 2.20 -13.47
C ASN A 195 12.87 3.51 -12.68
N ALA A 196 12.06 4.51 -13.05
CA ALA A 196 11.98 5.78 -12.31
C ALA A 196 11.55 5.58 -10.85
N ALA A 197 10.70 4.59 -10.59
CA ALA A 197 10.31 4.20 -9.24
C ALA A 197 11.36 3.31 -8.53
N GLY A 198 12.50 2.98 -9.17
CA GLY A 198 13.55 2.16 -8.59
C GLY A 198 13.23 0.66 -8.48
N LEU A 199 12.13 0.19 -9.09
CA LEU A 199 11.68 -1.19 -8.98
C LEU A 199 12.37 -2.13 -9.97
N VAL A 200 12.84 -1.59 -11.08
CA VAL A 200 13.65 -2.29 -12.08
C VAL A 200 14.83 -1.41 -12.48
N CYS A 201 15.90 -2.00 -12.99
CA CYS A 201 17.01 -1.25 -13.56
C CYS A 201 17.35 -1.79 -14.96
N PRO A 202 17.77 -0.91 -15.89
CA PRO A 202 18.24 -1.34 -17.20
C PRO A 202 19.59 -2.05 -17.07
N VAL A 203 19.75 -3.18 -17.78
CA VAL A 203 21.04 -3.87 -17.90
C VAL A 203 21.64 -3.48 -19.24
N SER A 204 22.73 -2.73 -19.22
CA SER A 204 23.57 -2.53 -20.40
C SER A 204 24.46 -3.76 -20.58
N MET A 205 24.11 -4.64 -21.50
CA MET A 205 25.06 -5.66 -21.97
C MET A 205 26.12 -5.00 -22.82
N GLY A 206 27.37 -5.24 -22.45
CA GLY A 206 28.60 -4.63 -22.94
C GLY A 206 28.64 -4.21 -24.40
N LEU A 207 29.31 -3.11 -24.62
CA LEU A 207 29.57 -2.44 -25.90
C LEU A 207 29.91 -3.41 -27.01
N SER A 208 28.98 -3.63 -27.91
CA SER A 208 29.30 -3.93 -29.31
C SER A 208 29.01 -2.69 -30.13
N PHE A 209 30.01 -2.23 -30.86
CA PHE A 209 30.00 -1.00 -31.65
C PHE A 209 28.70 -0.85 -32.46
N GLY A 210 27.94 0.19 -32.21
CA GLY A 210 27.02 0.80 -33.19
C GLY A 210 25.55 0.45 -33.14
N THR A 211 25.04 -0.37 -32.24
CA THR A 211 23.58 -0.57 -32.07
C THR A 211 23.20 -0.46 -30.59
N PHE A 212 22.28 0.45 -30.30
CA PHE A 212 21.58 0.46 -29.01
C PHE A 212 20.77 -0.84 -28.92
N ILE A 213 21.40 -1.89 -28.43
CA ILE A 213 20.75 -3.18 -28.24
C ILE A 213 19.97 -3.10 -26.93
N ASP A 214 18.70 -2.96 -27.11
CA ASP A 214 17.65 -3.48 -26.23
C ASP A 214 17.87 -3.35 -24.71
N ASN A 215 17.21 -2.37 -24.11
CA ASN A 215 17.08 -2.19 -22.66
C ASN A 215 16.44 -3.41 -22.02
N ASN A 216 17.25 -4.39 -21.61
CA ASN A 216 16.80 -5.43 -20.69
C ASN A 216 16.65 -4.80 -19.31
N PHE A 217 15.54 -5.01 -18.68
CA PHE A 217 15.32 -4.58 -17.30
C PHE A 217 15.44 -5.78 -16.37
N VAL A 218 16.13 -5.60 -15.26
CA VAL A 218 16.19 -6.55 -14.18
C VAL A 218 15.51 -5.97 -12.95
N ILE A 219 14.92 -6.84 -12.16
CA ILE A 219 14.28 -6.42 -10.93
C ILE A 219 15.33 -6.04 -9.88
N THR A 220 15.12 -4.94 -9.18
CA THR A 220 15.96 -4.51 -8.06
C THR A 220 15.56 -5.24 -6.78
N ASP A 221 16.34 -5.12 -5.71
CA ASP A 221 15.97 -5.65 -4.40
C ASP A 221 14.70 -4.99 -3.87
N LEU A 222 14.52 -3.69 -4.10
CA LEU A 222 13.30 -2.97 -3.79
C LEU A 222 12.13 -3.51 -4.61
N GLY A 223 12.31 -3.78 -5.90
CA GLY A 223 11.31 -4.40 -6.77
C GLY A 223 10.91 -5.80 -6.31
N ARG A 224 11.88 -6.63 -5.89
CA ARG A 224 11.62 -7.96 -5.31
C ARG A 224 10.79 -7.86 -4.04
N TYR A 225 11.15 -6.94 -3.15
CA TYR A 225 10.38 -6.68 -1.94
C TYR A 225 8.94 -6.27 -2.27
N PHE A 226 8.76 -5.32 -3.19
CA PHE A 226 7.43 -4.90 -3.66
C PHE A 226 6.60 -6.04 -4.26
N CYS A 227 7.20 -6.90 -5.07
CA CYS A 227 6.50 -8.08 -5.60
C CYS A 227 6.03 -9.02 -4.49
N ASN A 228 6.85 -9.23 -3.47
CA ASN A 228 6.47 -10.05 -2.31
C ASN A 228 5.32 -9.41 -1.51
N VAL A 229 5.30 -8.08 -1.38
CA VAL A 229 4.18 -7.34 -0.78
C VAL A 229 2.91 -7.51 -1.62
N VAL A 230 3.00 -7.35 -2.95
CA VAL A 230 1.85 -7.52 -3.87
C VAL A 230 1.29 -8.94 -3.82
N LYS A 231 2.12 -9.97 -3.69
CA LYS A 231 1.66 -11.38 -3.57
C LYS A 231 0.82 -11.66 -2.33
N ARG A 232 0.95 -10.83 -1.29
CA ARG A 232 0.14 -10.95 -0.06
C ARG A 232 -1.23 -10.28 -0.16
N LEU A 233 -1.51 -9.57 -1.26
CA LEU A 233 -2.84 -9.03 -1.49
C LEU A 233 -3.85 -10.18 -1.65
N PRO A 234 -5.05 -10.08 -1.05
CA PRO A 234 -6.09 -11.07 -1.28
C PRO A 234 -6.42 -11.14 -2.77
N ASN A 235 -6.45 -12.38 -3.29
CA ASN A 235 -6.82 -12.60 -4.69
C ASN A 235 -8.23 -12.07 -4.94
N LYS A 236 -8.39 -11.24 -5.96
CA LYS A 236 -9.72 -10.94 -6.49
C LYS A 236 -10.25 -12.23 -7.16
N ASN A 237 -11.15 -12.93 -6.48
CA ASN A 237 -11.96 -13.97 -7.11
C ASN A 237 -12.94 -13.36 -8.12
#